data_e2ac42c3d543763f6eac121e18c4ddc1
#
_entry.id   e2ac42c3d543763f6eac121e18c4ddc1
#
_cell.length_a   1.000
_cell.length_b   1.000
_cell.length_c   1.000
_cell.angle_alpha   90.00
_cell.angle_beta   90.00
_cell.angle_gamma   90.00
#
_symmetry.space_group_name_H-M   'P 1'
#
loop_
_entity.id
_entity.type
_entity.pdbx_description
1 polymer ?
#
loop_
_entity_poly.entity_id
_entity_poly.type
_entity_poly.pdbx_seq_one_letter_code
_entity_poly.pdbx_strand_id
1 'polypeptide(L)'
;SLSVITLKSELAGRMLPDKPDQAAQQVADIERVSRQALVDVREAVSGFRRPTLDAEIAGARTALAAAGIDADLGNASAGHPDLAPDAEGALAWALREAVTNVVRHSGACRCEVTLSESGDELCLTVADDGQGPERPHGNGLTGLAERLALADGRLETGRGARGGFRLRACVPLSRRVAPEMQPQP
;
A
#
# COMPACT_ATOMS: atom_id res chain seq x y z
N SER A 1 -7.33 17.70 11.86
CA SER A 1 -7.25 17.46 10.39
C SER A 1 -8.35 18.17 9.61
N LEU A 2 -9.62 18.17 10.04
CA LEU A 2 -10.72 18.88 9.33
C LEU A 2 -10.47 20.39 9.20
N SER A 3 -9.95 21.05 10.22
CA SER A 3 -9.62 22.48 10.18
C SER A 3 -8.55 22.80 9.12
N VAL A 4 -7.60 21.90 8.88
CA VAL A 4 -6.58 22.06 7.84
C VAL A 4 -7.20 21.94 6.45
N ILE A 5 -8.15 21.04 6.26
CA ILE A 5 -8.89 20.90 4.99
C ILE A 5 -9.66 22.17 4.68
N THR A 6 -10.40 22.72 5.66
CA THR A 6 -11.15 23.96 5.50
C THR A 6 -10.24 25.12 5.13
N LEU A 7 -9.14 25.33 5.88
CA LEU A 7 -8.19 26.40 5.61
C LEU A 7 -7.56 26.30 4.21
N LYS A 8 -7.14 25.09 3.80
CA LYS A 8 -6.57 24.86 2.47
C LYS A 8 -7.60 25.05 1.36
N SER A 9 -8.87 24.71 1.58
CA SER A 9 -9.95 24.96 0.61
C SER A 9 -10.20 26.44 0.40
N GLU A 10 -10.24 27.23 1.48
CA GLU A 10 -10.37 28.69 1.39
C GLU A 10 -9.17 29.32 0.67
N LEU A 11 -7.95 28.83 0.97
CA LEU A 11 -6.73 29.31 0.33
C LEU A 11 -6.73 28.99 -1.17
N ALA A 12 -7.09 27.76 -1.55
CA ALA A 12 -7.22 27.36 -2.94
C ALA A 12 -8.23 28.26 -3.69
N GLY A 13 -9.40 28.50 -3.10
CA GLY A 13 -10.43 29.36 -3.67
C GLY A 13 -9.94 30.79 -3.92
N ARG A 14 -9.16 31.36 -2.99
CA ARG A 14 -8.55 32.71 -3.15
C ARG A 14 -7.44 32.75 -4.20
N MET A 15 -6.72 31.66 -4.39
CA MET A 15 -5.63 31.57 -5.37
C MET A 15 -6.10 31.31 -6.80
N LEU A 16 -7.30 30.73 -6.97
CA LEU A 16 -7.79 30.25 -8.26
C LEU A 16 -7.80 31.32 -9.37
N PRO A 17 -8.16 32.60 -9.12
CA PRO A 17 -8.17 33.61 -10.16
C PRO A 17 -6.77 34.02 -10.68
N ASP A 18 -5.79 34.08 -9.75
CA ASP A 18 -4.48 34.72 -10.07
C ASP A 18 -3.34 33.70 -10.14
N LYS A 19 -3.49 32.52 -9.47
CA LYS A 19 -2.43 31.51 -9.29
C LYS A 19 -2.99 30.09 -9.38
N PRO A 20 -3.51 29.68 -10.55
CA PRO A 20 -4.20 28.39 -10.70
C PRO A 20 -3.31 27.18 -10.36
N ASP A 21 -2.01 27.21 -10.67
CA ASP A 21 -1.08 26.12 -10.34
C ASP A 21 -0.90 25.94 -8.83
N GLN A 22 -0.84 27.06 -8.09
CA GLN A 22 -0.76 26.99 -6.63
C GLN A 22 -2.09 26.55 -6.01
N ALA A 23 -3.23 26.94 -6.59
CA ALA A 23 -4.53 26.43 -6.18
C ALA A 23 -4.63 24.91 -6.39
N ALA A 24 -4.19 24.39 -7.53
CA ALA A 24 -4.13 22.95 -7.81
C ALA A 24 -3.27 22.20 -6.78
N GLN A 25 -2.16 22.77 -6.34
CA GLN A 25 -1.33 22.19 -5.28
C GLN A 25 -2.06 22.12 -3.94
N GLN A 26 -2.83 23.16 -3.57
CA GLN A 26 -3.65 23.13 -2.35
C GLN A 26 -4.76 22.07 -2.43
N VAL A 27 -5.37 21.87 -3.60
CA VAL A 27 -6.37 20.81 -3.81
C VAL A 27 -5.74 19.42 -3.65
N ALA A 28 -4.56 19.18 -4.22
CA ALA A 28 -3.83 17.92 -4.04
C ALA A 28 -3.50 17.65 -2.56
N ASP A 29 -3.11 18.67 -1.82
CA ASP A 29 -2.87 18.59 -0.38
C ASP A 29 -4.15 18.28 0.41
N ILE A 30 -5.29 18.87 0.04
CA ILE A 30 -6.61 18.58 0.64
C ILE A 30 -6.97 17.12 0.43
N GLU A 31 -6.81 16.60 -0.79
CA GLU A 31 -7.06 15.19 -1.07
C GLU A 31 -6.20 14.26 -0.21
N ARG A 32 -4.92 14.56 -0.06
CA ARG A 32 -3.99 13.80 0.76
C ARG A 32 -4.43 13.77 2.23
N VAL A 33 -4.70 14.95 2.81
CA VAL A 33 -5.12 15.08 4.23
C VAL A 33 -6.48 14.40 4.46
N SER A 34 -7.41 14.52 3.50
CA SER A 34 -8.73 13.88 3.58
C SER A 34 -8.62 12.35 3.54
N ARG A 35 -7.78 11.79 2.67
CA ARG A 35 -7.53 10.35 2.61
C ARG A 35 -6.92 9.84 3.90
N GLN A 36 -5.94 10.55 4.47
CA GLN A 36 -5.36 10.17 5.74
C GLN A 36 -6.39 10.22 6.87
N ALA A 37 -7.19 11.29 6.95
CA ALA A 37 -8.24 11.40 7.96
C ALA A 37 -9.30 10.29 7.86
N LEU A 38 -9.64 9.84 6.64
CA LEU A 38 -10.55 8.71 6.44
C LEU A 38 -9.94 7.39 6.91
N VAL A 39 -8.63 7.22 6.76
CA VAL A 39 -7.90 6.06 7.30
C VAL A 39 -7.94 6.10 8.82
N ASP A 40 -7.57 7.23 9.43
CA ASP A 40 -7.53 7.41 10.88
C ASP A 40 -8.91 7.16 11.51
N VAL A 41 -9.99 7.67 10.87
CA VAL A 41 -11.37 7.45 11.32
C VAL A 41 -11.76 5.97 11.19
N ARG A 42 -11.42 5.31 10.10
CA ARG A 42 -11.70 3.88 9.94
C ARG A 42 -10.94 3.03 10.96
N GLU A 43 -9.70 3.36 11.25
CA GLU A 43 -8.92 2.72 12.31
C GLU A 43 -9.56 2.94 13.69
N ALA A 44 -10.05 4.15 13.97
CA ALA A 44 -10.70 4.47 15.23
C ALA A 44 -12.09 3.82 15.39
N VAL A 45 -12.89 3.73 14.31
CA VAL A 45 -14.27 3.21 14.33
C VAL A 45 -14.31 1.69 14.22
N SER A 46 -13.40 1.09 13.46
CA SER A 46 -13.35 -0.38 13.30
C SER A 46 -12.77 -1.12 14.50
N GLY A 47 -12.49 -0.40 15.59
CA GLY A 47 -12.07 -0.98 16.86
C GLY A 47 -11.03 -2.09 16.66
N PHE A 48 -9.77 -1.76 16.42
CA PHE A 48 -8.64 -2.70 16.40
C PHE A 48 -8.65 -3.84 15.37
N ARG A 49 -9.47 -3.82 14.32
CA ARG A 49 -9.24 -4.74 13.21
C ARG A 49 -8.20 -4.13 12.27
N ARG A 50 -6.92 -4.41 12.57
CA ARG A 50 -5.85 -4.23 11.59
C ARG A 50 -6.22 -5.01 10.34
N PRO A 51 -6.02 -4.44 9.13
CA PRO A 51 -6.26 -5.19 7.91
C PRO A 51 -5.36 -6.42 7.92
N THR A 52 -5.96 -7.60 7.79
CA THR A 52 -5.19 -8.83 7.61
C THR A 52 -4.80 -8.96 6.14
N LEU A 53 -3.65 -9.55 5.88
CA LEU A 53 -3.18 -9.75 4.52
C LEU A 53 -4.16 -10.61 3.70
N ASP A 54 -4.75 -11.63 4.31
CA ASP A 54 -5.76 -12.48 3.67
C ASP A 54 -7.02 -11.70 3.23
N ALA A 55 -7.51 -10.80 4.09
CA ALA A 55 -8.66 -9.96 3.74
C ALA A 55 -8.35 -9.01 2.58
N GLU A 56 -7.14 -8.47 2.52
CA GLU A 56 -6.71 -7.60 1.42
C GLU A 56 -6.49 -8.38 0.12
N ILE A 57 -5.99 -9.61 0.18
CA ILE A 57 -5.85 -10.49 -1.00
C ILE A 57 -7.24 -10.80 -1.59
N ALA A 58 -8.22 -11.12 -0.74
CA ALA A 58 -9.60 -11.33 -1.18
C ALA A 58 -10.22 -10.05 -1.79
N GLY A 59 -9.97 -8.89 -1.16
CA GLY A 59 -10.37 -7.58 -1.67
C GLY A 59 -9.71 -7.23 -3.01
N ALA A 60 -8.42 -7.49 -3.16
CA ALA A 60 -7.65 -7.28 -4.37
C ALA A 60 -8.25 -8.07 -5.56
N ARG A 61 -8.58 -9.35 -5.34
CA ARG A 61 -9.24 -10.19 -6.36
C ARG A 61 -10.53 -9.57 -6.85
N THR A 62 -11.36 -9.12 -5.92
CA THR A 62 -12.67 -8.51 -6.23
C THR A 62 -12.50 -7.19 -6.98
N ALA A 63 -11.57 -6.34 -6.53
CA ALA A 63 -11.34 -5.02 -7.14
C ALA A 63 -10.78 -5.12 -8.56
N LEU A 64 -9.80 -6.01 -8.79
CA LEU A 64 -9.21 -6.25 -10.11
C LEU A 64 -10.24 -6.85 -11.08
N ALA A 65 -11.03 -7.83 -10.63
CA ALA A 65 -12.10 -8.43 -11.43
C ALA A 65 -13.17 -7.39 -11.82
N ALA A 66 -13.59 -6.52 -10.87
CA ALA A 66 -14.54 -5.44 -11.15
C ALA A 66 -14.02 -4.40 -12.16
N ALA A 67 -12.69 -4.22 -12.22
CA ALA A 67 -12.03 -3.35 -13.19
C ALA A 67 -11.75 -4.04 -14.54
N GLY A 68 -12.08 -5.33 -14.70
CA GLY A 68 -11.82 -6.10 -15.92
C GLY A 68 -10.33 -6.48 -16.08
N ILE A 69 -9.56 -6.47 -15.00
CA ILE A 69 -8.13 -6.80 -14.99
C ILE A 69 -7.97 -8.27 -14.59
N ASP A 70 -7.25 -9.05 -15.41
CA ASP A 70 -6.92 -10.45 -15.09
C ASP A 70 -5.96 -10.50 -13.89
N ALA A 71 -6.41 -11.12 -12.81
CA ALA A 71 -5.71 -11.17 -11.54
C ALA A 71 -5.03 -12.52 -11.31
N ASP A 72 -3.70 -12.56 -11.40
CA ASP A 72 -2.90 -13.69 -10.99
C ASP A 72 -2.42 -13.49 -9.55
N LEU A 73 -3.07 -14.17 -8.61
CA LEU A 73 -2.75 -14.07 -7.19
C LEU A 73 -1.82 -15.20 -6.71
N GLY A 74 -1.35 -16.05 -7.64
CA GLY A 74 -0.33 -17.06 -7.43
C GLY A 74 -0.41 -17.78 -6.08
N ASN A 75 0.71 -17.78 -5.36
CA ASN A 75 0.86 -18.33 -4.01
C ASN A 75 0.42 -17.38 -2.89
N ALA A 76 -0.03 -16.15 -3.21
CA ALA A 76 -0.45 -15.19 -2.18
C ALA A 76 -1.65 -15.70 -1.35
N SER A 77 -2.44 -16.63 -1.90
CA SER A 77 -3.58 -17.24 -1.23
C SER A 77 -3.24 -18.54 -0.49
N ALA A 78 -2.00 -19.00 -0.49
CA ALA A 78 -1.59 -20.30 0.06
C ALA A 78 -1.30 -20.29 1.57
N GLY A 79 -1.61 -19.21 2.25
CA GLY A 79 -1.19 -18.94 3.62
C GLY A 79 0.21 -18.32 3.65
N HIS A 80 0.52 -17.65 4.72
CA HIS A 80 1.80 -17.00 4.93
C HIS A 80 2.32 -17.30 6.33
N PRO A 81 3.64 -17.24 6.55
CA PRO A 81 4.21 -17.50 7.87
C PRO A 81 3.71 -16.49 8.90
N ASP A 82 3.84 -16.86 10.17
CA ASP A 82 3.51 -15.98 11.29
C ASP A 82 4.30 -14.66 11.19
N LEU A 83 3.58 -13.58 10.96
CA LEU A 83 4.11 -12.23 10.95
C LEU A 83 3.79 -11.52 12.26
N ALA A 84 4.63 -10.58 12.66
CA ALA A 84 4.23 -9.61 13.67
C ALA A 84 3.01 -8.82 13.15
N PRO A 85 2.02 -8.50 14.02
CA PRO A 85 0.81 -7.82 13.58
C PRO A 85 1.05 -6.49 12.85
N ASP A 86 2.13 -5.76 13.17
CA ASP A 86 2.51 -4.52 12.49
C ASP A 86 3.08 -4.77 11.10
N ALA A 87 3.87 -5.83 10.94
CA ALA A 87 4.43 -6.27 9.67
C ALA A 87 3.32 -6.76 8.71
N GLU A 88 2.38 -7.59 9.20
CA GLU A 88 1.22 -8.03 8.43
C GLU A 88 0.37 -6.83 7.97
N GLY A 89 0.07 -5.90 8.89
CA GLY A 89 -0.67 -4.69 8.58
C GLY A 89 0.03 -3.81 7.54
N ALA A 90 1.36 -3.70 7.58
CA ALA A 90 2.13 -2.94 6.60
C ALA A 90 2.06 -3.56 5.20
N LEU A 91 2.16 -4.90 5.08
CA LEU A 91 1.98 -5.60 3.80
C LEU A 91 0.55 -5.50 3.28
N ALA A 92 -0.45 -5.62 4.14
CA ALA A 92 -1.86 -5.46 3.78
C ALA A 92 -2.13 -4.06 3.19
N TRP A 93 -1.57 -3.01 3.80
CA TRP A 93 -1.62 -1.65 3.26
C TRP A 93 -0.89 -1.52 1.92
N ALA A 94 0.28 -2.15 1.78
CA ALA A 94 1.04 -2.15 0.54
C ALA A 94 0.23 -2.76 -0.60
N LEU A 95 -0.45 -3.89 -0.36
CA LEU A 95 -1.32 -4.53 -1.32
C LEU A 95 -2.49 -3.64 -1.74
N ARG A 96 -3.20 -3.04 -0.77
CA ARG A 96 -4.32 -2.14 -1.03
C ARG A 96 -3.92 -0.95 -1.89
N GLU A 97 -2.82 -0.28 -1.55
CA GLU A 97 -2.32 0.87 -2.30
C GLU A 97 -1.87 0.48 -3.71
N ALA A 98 -1.14 -0.63 -3.85
CA ALA A 98 -0.69 -1.13 -5.14
C ALA A 98 -1.88 -1.45 -6.06
N VAL A 99 -2.87 -2.22 -5.58
CA VAL A 99 -4.08 -2.57 -6.36
C VAL A 99 -4.90 -1.33 -6.71
N THR A 100 -5.01 -0.36 -5.79
CA THR A 100 -5.67 0.91 -6.06
C THR A 100 -4.99 1.66 -7.20
N ASN A 101 -3.65 1.68 -7.21
CA ASN A 101 -2.86 2.33 -8.27
C ASN A 101 -3.02 1.59 -9.61
N VAL A 102 -3.02 0.27 -9.60
CA VAL A 102 -3.27 -0.54 -10.80
C VAL A 102 -4.64 -0.19 -11.38
N VAL A 103 -5.71 -0.27 -10.59
CA VAL A 103 -7.10 -0.04 -11.05
C VAL A 103 -7.29 1.40 -11.57
N ARG A 104 -6.65 2.38 -10.94
CA ARG A 104 -6.90 3.81 -11.26
C ARG A 104 -5.98 4.39 -12.33
N HIS A 105 -4.76 3.85 -12.45
CA HIS A 105 -3.71 4.58 -13.14
C HIS A 105 -2.91 3.76 -14.15
N SER A 106 -2.98 2.42 -14.12
CA SER A 106 -2.08 1.61 -14.94
C SER A 106 -2.54 1.44 -16.39
N GLY A 107 -3.85 1.39 -16.63
CA GLY A 107 -4.40 0.93 -17.92
C GLY A 107 -4.03 -0.53 -18.22
N ALA A 108 -3.71 -1.32 -17.20
CA ALA A 108 -3.29 -2.71 -17.33
C ALA A 108 -4.44 -3.63 -17.70
N CYS A 109 -4.11 -4.72 -18.39
CA CYS A 109 -5.01 -5.85 -18.63
C CYS A 109 -4.75 -6.99 -17.64
N ARG A 110 -3.55 -7.05 -17.05
CA ARG A 110 -3.15 -8.09 -16.10
C ARG A 110 -2.39 -7.52 -14.92
N CYS A 111 -2.67 -8.08 -13.73
CA CYS A 111 -1.98 -7.78 -12.48
C CYS A 111 -1.58 -9.10 -11.79
N GLU A 112 -0.31 -9.20 -11.43
CA GLU A 112 0.26 -10.34 -10.72
C GLU A 112 0.58 -9.93 -9.28
N VAL A 113 0.13 -10.74 -8.31
CA VAL A 113 0.40 -10.56 -6.87
C VAL A 113 1.06 -11.83 -6.34
N THR A 114 2.27 -11.70 -5.81
CA THR A 114 3.01 -12.83 -5.25
C THR A 114 3.53 -12.52 -3.86
N LEU A 115 3.58 -13.55 -3.00
CA LEU A 115 4.29 -13.57 -1.74
C LEU A 115 5.48 -14.51 -1.85
N SER A 116 6.64 -14.07 -1.40
CA SER A 116 7.86 -14.89 -1.40
C SER A 116 8.70 -14.64 -0.18
N GLU A 117 9.19 -15.71 0.42
CA GLU A 117 10.22 -15.62 1.46
C GLU A 117 11.58 -15.37 0.82
N SER A 118 12.35 -14.46 1.37
CA SER A 118 13.70 -14.12 0.94
C SER A 118 14.58 -13.93 2.18
N GLY A 119 15.30 -14.99 2.56
CA GLY A 119 16.07 -15.00 3.82
C GLY A 119 15.13 -14.91 5.02
N ASP A 120 15.28 -13.86 5.81
CA ASP A 120 14.48 -13.60 7.02
C ASP A 120 13.31 -12.63 6.78
N GLU A 121 12.90 -12.43 5.52
CA GLU A 121 11.86 -11.50 5.14
C GLU A 121 10.75 -12.17 4.34
N LEU A 122 9.53 -11.69 4.53
CA LEU A 122 8.42 -11.93 3.61
C LEU A 122 8.26 -10.72 2.69
N CYS A 123 8.26 -10.97 1.39
CA CYS A 123 8.10 -9.95 0.37
C CYS A 123 6.80 -10.13 -0.40
N LEU A 124 5.99 -9.09 -0.41
CA LEU A 124 4.84 -8.93 -1.30
C LEU A 124 5.31 -8.23 -2.57
N THR A 125 5.00 -8.79 -3.72
CA THR A 125 5.24 -8.15 -5.02
C THR A 125 3.92 -8.00 -5.77
N VAL A 126 3.65 -6.79 -6.24
CA VAL A 126 2.53 -6.49 -7.15
C VAL A 126 3.11 -5.92 -8.43
N ALA A 127 2.78 -6.53 -9.57
CA ALA A 127 3.26 -6.11 -10.88
C ALA A 127 2.10 -6.08 -11.88
N ASP A 128 2.04 -5.05 -12.70
CA ASP A 128 1.08 -4.90 -13.78
C ASP A 128 1.77 -4.84 -15.15
N ASP A 129 0.98 -5.02 -16.22
CA ASP A 129 1.42 -4.93 -17.61
C ASP A 129 1.03 -3.61 -18.29
N GLY A 130 0.65 -2.59 -17.50
CA GLY A 130 0.18 -1.31 -18.01
C GLY A 130 1.30 -0.38 -18.50
N GLN A 131 0.99 0.91 -18.60
CA GLN A 131 1.94 1.89 -19.14
C GLN A 131 2.99 2.35 -18.12
N GLY A 132 2.79 2.00 -16.83
CA GLY A 132 3.61 2.50 -15.72
C GLY A 132 3.30 3.97 -15.41
N PRO A 133 3.81 4.51 -14.31
CA PRO A 133 3.55 5.90 -13.93
C PRO A 133 4.33 6.86 -14.83
N GLU A 134 3.64 7.85 -15.39
CA GLU A 134 4.29 8.97 -16.11
C GLU A 134 5.16 9.83 -15.17
N ARG A 135 4.91 9.77 -13.88
CA ARG A 135 5.68 10.49 -12.84
C ARG A 135 6.09 9.52 -11.72
N PRO A 136 7.38 9.48 -11.36
CA PRO A 136 7.80 8.72 -10.19
C PRO A 136 7.22 9.37 -8.92
N HIS A 137 6.57 8.53 -8.08
CA HIS A 137 6.19 8.83 -6.70
C HIS A 137 5.08 9.86 -6.47
N GLY A 138 3.83 9.41 -6.54
CA GLY A 138 2.71 10.09 -5.87
C GLY A 138 2.83 9.97 -4.33
N ASN A 139 2.16 10.86 -3.59
CA ASN A 139 2.18 10.91 -2.12
C ASN A 139 1.78 9.58 -1.43
N GLY A 140 1.08 8.67 -2.12
CA GLY A 140 0.70 7.35 -1.61
C GLY A 140 1.89 6.44 -1.32
N LEU A 141 2.89 6.42 -2.23
CA LEU A 141 4.08 5.59 -2.06
C LEU A 141 5.01 6.10 -0.96
N THR A 142 5.06 7.42 -0.73
CA THR A 142 5.84 8.01 0.36
C THR A 142 5.28 7.59 1.72
N GLY A 143 3.97 7.73 1.93
CA GLY A 143 3.32 7.29 3.19
C GLY A 143 3.39 5.77 3.39
N LEU A 144 3.40 4.99 2.30
CA LEU A 144 3.60 3.55 2.37
C LEU A 144 5.03 3.19 2.80
N ALA A 145 6.05 3.87 2.27
CA ALA A 145 7.44 3.67 2.65
C ALA A 145 7.67 3.98 4.14
N GLU A 146 7.08 5.08 4.65
CA GLU A 146 7.14 5.44 6.06
C GLU A 146 6.48 4.36 6.95
N ARG A 147 5.34 3.85 6.55
CA ARG A 147 4.63 2.79 7.29
C ARG A 147 5.40 1.47 7.30
N LEU A 148 6.00 1.08 6.18
CA LEU A 148 6.87 -0.10 6.13
C LEU A 148 8.11 0.07 7.00
N ALA A 149 8.73 1.26 7.01
CA ALA A 149 9.88 1.55 7.86
C ALA A 149 9.57 1.41 9.37
N LEU A 150 8.33 1.74 9.81
CA LEU A 150 7.88 1.52 11.19
C LEU A 150 7.77 0.03 11.57
N ALA A 151 7.68 -0.85 10.58
CA ALA A 151 7.66 -2.30 10.74
C ALA A 151 9.01 -2.95 10.35
N ASP A 152 10.10 -2.20 10.40
CA ASP A 152 11.44 -2.61 9.95
C ASP A 152 11.47 -3.17 8.52
N GLY A 153 10.50 -2.77 7.72
CA GLY A 153 10.34 -3.18 6.33
C GLY A 153 10.90 -2.15 5.34
N ARG A 154 10.85 -2.52 4.06
CA ARG A 154 11.29 -1.64 2.97
C ARG A 154 10.34 -1.72 1.77
N LEU A 155 10.34 -0.64 0.98
CA LEU A 155 9.60 -0.50 -0.27
C LEU A 155 10.57 -0.34 -1.44
N GLU A 156 10.37 -1.16 -2.47
CA GLU A 156 11.05 -1.03 -3.75
C GLU A 156 10.02 -0.82 -4.84
N THR A 157 10.28 0.10 -5.74
CA THR A 157 9.41 0.34 -6.89
C THR A 157 10.25 0.38 -8.16
N GLY A 158 9.67 -0.05 -9.26
CA GLY A 158 10.38 -0.08 -10.53
C GLY A 158 9.49 -0.53 -11.69
N ARG A 159 10.13 -0.83 -12.81
CA ARG A 159 9.43 -1.36 -13.98
C ARG A 159 9.19 -2.86 -13.83
N GLY A 160 7.99 -3.31 -14.18
CA GLY A 160 7.65 -4.73 -14.23
C GLY A 160 8.36 -5.46 -15.37
N ALA A 161 8.52 -6.77 -15.27
CA ALA A 161 9.16 -7.59 -16.30
C ALA A 161 8.38 -7.61 -17.65
N ARG A 162 7.07 -7.35 -17.59
CA ARG A 162 6.17 -7.27 -18.77
C ARG A 162 5.89 -5.83 -19.22
N GLY A 163 6.66 -4.87 -18.79
CA GLY A 163 6.36 -3.44 -18.91
C GLY A 163 5.77 -2.93 -17.59
N GLY A 164 4.80 -2.02 -17.61
CA GLY A 164 4.05 -1.58 -16.46
C GLY A 164 4.85 -1.15 -15.24
N PHE A 165 4.25 -1.24 -14.07
CA PHE A 165 4.84 -0.90 -12.80
C PHE A 165 4.98 -2.12 -11.88
N ARG A 166 6.01 -2.12 -11.05
CA ARG A 166 6.24 -3.12 -10.01
C ARG A 166 6.45 -2.44 -8.67
N LEU A 167 5.71 -2.90 -7.68
CA LEU A 167 5.91 -2.57 -6.28
C LEU A 167 6.34 -3.83 -5.53
N ARG A 168 7.36 -3.73 -4.71
CA ARG A 168 7.79 -4.79 -3.81
C ARG A 168 7.92 -4.23 -2.39
N ALA A 169 7.19 -4.81 -1.46
CA ALA A 169 7.22 -4.48 -0.05
C ALA A 169 7.72 -5.68 0.73
N CYS A 170 8.76 -5.52 1.53
CA CYS A 170 9.35 -6.59 2.33
C CYS A 170 9.32 -6.21 3.81
N VAL A 171 9.02 -7.19 4.67
CA VAL A 171 9.01 -7.07 6.12
C VAL A 171 9.73 -8.25 6.75
N PRO A 172 10.34 -8.09 7.94
CA PRO A 172 11.01 -9.21 8.63
C PRO A 172 10.00 -10.25 9.08
N LEU A 173 10.37 -11.51 8.96
CA LEU A 173 9.66 -12.63 9.55
C LEU A 173 9.95 -12.70 11.06
N SER A 174 8.89 -12.88 11.86
CA SER A 174 9.06 -13.18 13.30
C SER A 174 9.61 -14.59 13.43
N ARG A 175 10.94 -14.75 13.48
CA ARG A 175 11.50 -16.04 13.90
C ARG A 175 11.05 -16.30 15.33
N ARG A 176 10.30 -17.37 15.57
CA ARG A 176 10.23 -17.95 16.91
C ARG A 176 11.65 -18.25 17.34
N VAL A 177 12.19 -17.46 18.27
CA VAL A 177 13.38 -17.86 19.01
C VAL A 177 13.01 -19.20 19.65
N ALA A 178 13.60 -20.27 19.17
CA ALA A 178 13.47 -21.56 19.83
C ALA A 178 13.86 -21.35 21.30
N PRO A 179 13.05 -21.83 22.27
CA PRO A 179 13.42 -21.68 23.67
C PRO A 179 14.81 -22.31 23.85
N GLU A 180 15.78 -21.52 24.30
CA GLU A 180 17.08 -22.01 24.73
C GLU A 180 16.82 -23.12 25.73
N MET A 181 17.14 -24.34 25.34
CA MET A 181 17.10 -25.50 26.19
C MET A 181 18.12 -25.28 27.30
N GLN A 182 17.65 -24.78 28.45
CA GLN A 182 18.48 -24.70 29.64
C GLN A 182 19.03 -26.09 29.95
N PRO A 183 20.34 -26.25 30.06
CA PRO A 183 20.89 -27.55 30.56
C PRO A 183 20.43 -27.72 31.99
N GLN A 184 19.67 -28.78 32.23
CA GLN A 184 19.31 -29.21 33.59
C GLN A 184 20.60 -29.67 34.29
N PRO A 185 20.74 -29.36 35.59
CA PRO A 185 21.90 -29.75 36.40
C PRO A 185 22.02 -31.24 36.64
#